data_ff1bee13ef23ec30a520aba69061f832
#
_entry.id   ff1bee13ef23ec30a520aba69061f832
#
_cell.length_a   1.000
_cell.length_b   1.000
_cell.length_c   1.000
_cell.angle_alpha   90.00
_cell.angle_beta   90.00
_cell.angle_gamma   90.00
#
_symmetry.space_group_name_H-M   'P 1'
#
loop_
_entity.id
_entity.type
_entity.pdbx_description
1 polymer ?
#
loop_
_entity_poly.entity_id
_entity_poly.type
_entity_poly.pdbx_seq_one_letter_code
_entity_poly.pdbx_strand_id
1 'polypeptide(L)'
;GVDEEFLEFMGTNPFKIDVTIFKMVDGLHHPKSCIKEAQELAADAYGVKKSFFAVNGTSGAIQAMIMSVVKSGEKILVPRNVHKSVSAGIILSGAIPVYMNPEIDEELGIAHGVRPSTVEKMLEQHSDIKAVLIINPTYYGVATDIQKIANIVHSYDIPLIVDEAHGPHLHFHEDLPLSAVDAGADICCQSTHKILGAMTQMSLIHVNSNRVDANRVQQILSLLHTTSPSYPLMASLDCARRQIAIHGRELLTRTI
;
A
#
# COMPACT_ATOMS: atom_id res chain seq x y z
N GLY A 1 -6.54 -34.57 -12.39
CA GLY A 1 -7.39 -33.66 -13.20
C GLY A 1 -8.18 -32.73 -12.32
N VAL A 2 -8.80 -31.73 -12.92
CA VAL A 2 -9.74 -30.83 -12.22
C VAL A 2 -11.06 -31.59 -12.05
N ASP A 3 -11.76 -31.39 -10.93
CA ASP A 3 -13.09 -31.92 -10.70
C ASP A 3 -14.08 -31.46 -11.79
N GLU A 4 -14.92 -32.37 -12.28
CA GLU A 4 -15.76 -32.11 -13.45
C GLU A 4 -16.85 -31.05 -13.18
N GLU A 5 -17.52 -31.08 -12.02
CA GLU A 5 -18.53 -30.09 -11.65
C GLU A 5 -17.91 -28.69 -11.47
N PHE A 6 -16.72 -28.63 -10.87
CA PHE A 6 -15.99 -27.37 -10.71
C PHE A 6 -15.50 -26.82 -12.06
N LEU A 7 -15.07 -27.69 -12.98
CA LEU A 7 -14.67 -27.30 -14.33
C LEU A 7 -15.85 -26.75 -15.14
N GLU A 8 -17.03 -27.36 -15.02
CA GLU A 8 -18.26 -26.88 -15.65
C GLU A 8 -18.65 -25.49 -15.12
N PHE A 9 -18.58 -25.31 -13.80
CA PHE A 9 -18.88 -24.02 -13.14
C PHE A 9 -17.90 -22.90 -13.54
N MET A 10 -16.59 -23.18 -13.51
CA MET A 10 -15.54 -22.18 -13.77
C MET A 10 -15.25 -21.97 -15.26
N GLY A 11 -15.59 -22.92 -16.10
CA GLY A 11 -15.11 -22.99 -17.48
C GLY A 11 -13.62 -23.37 -17.58
N THR A 12 -13.12 -23.53 -18.79
CA THR A 12 -11.73 -23.98 -19.02
C THR A 12 -10.70 -22.87 -18.97
N ASN A 13 -11.07 -21.62 -19.16
CA ASN A 13 -10.13 -20.48 -19.32
C ASN A 13 -9.27 -20.22 -18.08
N PRO A 14 -9.80 -20.18 -16.83
CA PRO A 14 -8.98 -19.96 -15.65
C PRO A 14 -7.83 -20.96 -15.53
N PHE A 15 -8.09 -22.24 -15.83
CA PHE A 15 -7.08 -23.32 -15.76
C PHE A 15 -6.05 -23.25 -16.89
N LYS A 16 -6.40 -22.67 -18.05
CA LYS A 16 -5.47 -22.48 -19.17
C LYS A 16 -4.45 -21.38 -18.94
N ILE A 17 -4.82 -20.37 -18.14
CA ILE A 17 -3.98 -19.21 -17.83
C ILE A 17 -3.31 -19.30 -16.46
N ASP A 18 -3.69 -20.28 -15.63
CA ASP A 18 -3.03 -20.55 -14.34
C ASP A 18 -1.72 -21.28 -14.57
N VAL A 19 -0.67 -20.49 -14.74
CA VAL A 19 0.67 -20.98 -15.07
C VAL A 19 1.61 -20.85 -13.88
N THR A 20 2.68 -21.62 -13.88
CA THR A 20 3.80 -21.50 -12.94
C THR A 20 4.96 -20.71 -13.56
N ILE A 21 6.02 -20.48 -12.81
CA ILE A 21 7.25 -19.83 -13.30
C ILE A 21 7.84 -20.66 -14.44
N PHE A 22 8.02 -20.04 -15.61
CA PHE A 22 8.71 -20.63 -16.76
C PHE A 22 9.45 -19.55 -17.55
N LYS A 23 10.20 -19.94 -18.58
CA LYS A 23 11.14 -19.06 -19.29
C LYS A 23 10.55 -17.72 -19.79
N MET A 24 9.26 -17.68 -20.12
CA MET A 24 8.60 -16.47 -20.65
C MET A 24 8.02 -15.56 -19.57
N VAL A 25 7.93 -16.02 -18.31
CA VAL A 25 7.44 -15.25 -17.18
C VAL A 25 8.45 -15.32 -16.04
N ASP A 26 8.77 -14.18 -15.44
CA ASP A 26 9.74 -14.12 -14.35
C ASP A 26 9.11 -14.34 -12.98
N GLY A 27 9.96 -14.63 -11.98
CA GLY A 27 9.51 -14.80 -10.60
C GLY A 27 9.38 -13.47 -9.86
N LEU A 28 8.33 -13.36 -9.04
CA LEU A 28 8.05 -12.16 -8.25
C LEU A 28 9.18 -11.79 -7.26
N HIS A 29 9.94 -12.78 -6.76
CA HIS A 29 11.02 -12.58 -5.80
C HIS A 29 12.25 -11.89 -6.41
N HIS A 30 12.50 -12.11 -7.71
CA HIS A 30 13.59 -11.50 -8.47
C HIS A 30 13.13 -11.13 -9.88
N PRO A 31 12.24 -10.13 -10.01
CA PRO A 31 11.67 -9.78 -11.30
C PRO A 31 12.74 -9.23 -12.25
N LYS A 32 12.76 -9.73 -13.49
CA LYS A 32 13.77 -9.40 -14.52
C LYS A 32 13.17 -9.06 -15.88
N SER A 33 11.93 -9.44 -16.14
CA SER A 33 11.24 -9.24 -17.41
C SER A 33 9.83 -8.66 -17.18
N CYS A 34 8.77 -9.37 -17.52
CA CYS A 34 7.40 -8.84 -17.53
C CYS A 34 6.92 -8.31 -16.16
N ILE A 35 7.25 -8.97 -15.05
CA ILE A 35 6.87 -8.45 -13.72
C ILE A 35 7.67 -7.18 -13.39
N LYS A 36 8.97 -7.16 -13.71
CA LYS A 36 9.80 -5.96 -13.53
C LYS A 36 9.24 -4.79 -14.33
N GLU A 37 8.95 -5.00 -15.61
CA GLU A 37 8.38 -3.98 -16.50
C GLU A 37 7.03 -3.46 -15.98
N ALA A 38 6.14 -4.36 -15.55
CA ALA A 38 4.85 -3.98 -14.97
C ALA A 38 5.00 -3.15 -13.68
N GLN A 39 5.98 -3.47 -12.83
CA GLN A 39 6.31 -2.68 -11.63
C GLN A 39 6.91 -1.31 -11.98
N GLU A 40 7.75 -1.23 -13.01
CA GLU A 40 8.31 0.03 -13.53
C GLU A 40 7.20 0.92 -14.11
N LEU A 41 6.27 0.35 -14.89
CA LEU A 41 5.10 1.05 -15.39
C LEU A 41 4.14 1.51 -14.27
N ALA A 42 4.07 0.75 -13.17
CA ALA A 42 3.33 1.20 -12.00
C ALA A 42 4.02 2.37 -11.31
N ALA A 43 5.35 2.34 -11.19
CA ALA A 43 6.11 3.46 -10.64
C ALA A 43 5.96 4.73 -11.48
N ASP A 44 6.01 4.60 -12.82
CA ASP A 44 5.80 5.71 -13.75
C ASP A 44 4.39 6.29 -13.63
N ALA A 45 3.35 5.43 -13.60
CA ALA A 45 1.96 5.87 -13.52
C ALA A 45 1.64 6.67 -12.24
N TYR A 46 2.31 6.38 -11.13
CA TYR A 46 2.15 7.08 -9.85
C TYR A 46 3.24 8.12 -9.57
N GLY A 47 4.18 8.34 -10.49
CA GLY A 47 5.25 9.31 -10.34
C GLY A 47 6.22 9.01 -9.18
N VAL A 48 6.42 7.73 -8.83
CA VAL A 48 7.23 7.30 -7.69
C VAL A 48 8.54 6.65 -8.12
N LYS A 49 9.50 6.52 -7.19
CA LYS A 49 10.81 5.92 -7.49
C LYS A 49 10.73 4.43 -7.79
N LYS A 50 9.87 3.71 -7.08
CA LYS A 50 9.71 2.27 -7.25
C LYS A 50 8.35 1.78 -6.77
N SER A 51 7.78 0.83 -7.51
CA SER A 51 6.55 0.13 -7.13
C SER A 51 6.79 -1.37 -7.04
N PHE A 52 6.06 -2.03 -6.13
CA PHE A 52 6.11 -3.47 -5.94
C PHE A 52 4.71 -4.06 -5.96
N PHE A 53 4.56 -5.21 -6.57
CA PHE A 53 3.36 -6.01 -6.47
C PHE A 53 3.29 -6.70 -5.10
N ALA A 54 2.18 -6.55 -4.41
CA ALA A 54 1.89 -7.24 -3.15
C ALA A 54 0.75 -8.24 -3.36
N VAL A 55 1.09 -9.53 -3.32
CA VAL A 55 0.19 -10.64 -3.64
C VAL A 55 -0.52 -11.23 -2.42
N ASN A 56 -0.22 -10.73 -1.22
CA ASN A 56 -0.91 -11.10 0.03
C ASN A 56 -1.84 -9.99 0.53
N GLY A 57 -2.41 -9.23 -0.40
CA GLY A 57 -3.23 -8.07 -0.09
C GLY A 57 -2.45 -6.94 0.56
N THR A 58 -3.13 -5.84 0.84
CA THR A 58 -2.54 -4.72 1.58
C THR A 58 -2.15 -5.12 3.00
N SER A 59 -2.73 -6.19 3.56
CA SER A 59 -2.28 -6.72 4.85
C SER A 59 -0.82 -7.15 4.82
N GLY A 60 -0.39 -7.91 3.80
CA GLY A 60 1.01 -8.28 3.61
C GLY A 60 1.88 -7.07 3.25
N ALA A 61 1.33 -6.12 2.47
CA ALA A 61 2.02 -4.89 2.11
C ALA A 61 2.36 -4.03 3.35
N ILE A 62 1.39 -3.81 4.26
CA ILE A 62 1.59 -3.05 5.49
C ILE A 62 2.64 -3.71 6.40
N GLN A 63 2.58 -5.04 6.56
CA GLN A 63 3.58 -5.79 7.30
C GLN A 63 4.98 -5.57 6.70
N ALA A 64 5.09 -5.68 5.36
CA ALA A 64 6.35 -5.47 4.66
C ALA A 64 6.88 -4.03 4.83
N MET A 65 6.02 -3.02 4.73
CA MET A 65 6.41 -1.62 4.94
C MET A 65 6.97 -1.39 6.34
N ILE A 66 6.25 -1.83 7.39
CA ILE A 66 6.69 -1.65 8.77
C ILE A 66 8.03 -2.37 9.01
N MET A 67 8.16 -3.65 8.63
CA MET A 67 9.39 -4.44 8.79
C MET A 67 10.57 -3.90 7.98
N SER A 68 10.31 -3.13 6.93
CA SER A 68 11.36 -2.50 6.11
C SER A 68 11.88 -1.20 6.71
N VAL A 69 11.06 -0.52 7.51
CA VAL A 69 11.33 0.84 7.99
C VAL A 69 11.79 0.85 9.44
N VAL A 70 11.21 -0.01 10.30
CA VAL A 70 11.58 -0.07 11.73
C VAL A 70 12.17 -1.42 12.09
N LYS A 71 13.08 -1.40 13.08
CA LYS A 71 13.77 -2.58 13.61
C LYS A 71 13.22 -2.95 14.99
N SER A 72 13.61 -4.13 15.47
CA SER A 72 13.26 -4.56 16.82
C SER A 72 13.74 -3.56 17.89
N GLY A 73 12.84 -3.18 18.78
CA GLY A 73 13.06 -2.20 19.84
C GLY A 73 12.94 -0.73 19.42
N GLU A 74 12.84 -0.43 18.14
CA GLU A 74 12.61 0.93 17.65
C GLU A 74 11.12 1.33 17.79
N LYS A 75 10.88 2.62 18.05
CA LYS A 75 9.51 3.14 18.22
C LYS A 75 8.89 3.58 16.89
N ILE A 76 7.62 3.23 16.72
CA ILE A 76 6.78 3.68 15.61
C ILE A 76 5.53 4.38 16.14
N LEU A 77 5.24 5.58 15.62
CA LEU A 77 4.03 6.34 15.95
C LEU A 77 2.87 5.90 15.06
N VAL A 78 1.76 5.47 15.66
CA VAL A 78 0.61 4.89 14.93
C VAL A 78 -0.72 5.36 15.51
N PRO A 79 -1.78 5.58 14.69
CA PRO A 79 -3.12 5.85 15.18
C PRO A 79 -3.71 4.61 15.89
N ARG A 80 -4.67 4.83 16.80
CA ARG A 80 -5.36 3.71 17.47
C ARG A 80 -6.36 2.97 16.58
N ASN A 81 -6.86 3.61 15.53
CA ASN A 81 -7.84 3.04 14.59
C ASN A 81 -7.19 2.34 13.38
N VAL A 82 -5.94 1.91 13.52
CA VAL A 82 -5.23 1.18 12.46
C VAL A 82 -5.85 -0.17 12.15
N HIS A 83 -5.70 -0.61 10.89
CA HIS A 83 -6.06 -1.97 10.50
C HIS A 83 -5.20 -3.00 11.26
N LYS A 84 -5.77 -4.18 11.54
CA LYS A 84 -5.08 -5.28 12.26
C LYS A 84 -3.71 -5.68 11.68
N SER A 85 -3.49 -5.45 10.40
CA SER A 85 -2.20 -5.71 9.73
C SER A 85 -1.07 -4.81 10.24
N VAL A 86 -1.38 -3.61 10.72
CA VAL A 86 -0.38 -2.73 11.37
C VAL A 86 0.09 -3.37 12.68
N SER A 87 -0.84 -3.83 13.52
CA SER A 87 -0.48 -4.57 14.75
C SER A 87 0.35 -5.82 14.45
N ALA A 88 -0.02 -6.58 13.41
CA ALA A 88 0.76 -7.73 12.97
C ALA A 88 2.17 -7.33 12.49
N GLY A 89 2.30 -6.24 11.72
CA GLY A 89 3.61 -5.72 11.29
C GLY A 89 4.49 -5.27 12.45
N ILE A 90 3.91 -4.64 13.46
CA ILE A 90 4.60 -4.25 14.70
C ILE A 90 5.11 -5.48 15.46
N ILE A 91 4.28 -6.51 15.62
CA ILE A 91 4.67 -7.77 16.26
C ILE A 91 5.80 -8.45 15.49
N LEU A 92 5.68 -8.56 14.16
CA LEU A 92 6.67 -9.22 13.33
C LEU A 92 8.01 -8.46 13.27
N SER A 93 7.99 -7.13 13.29
CA SER A 93 9.22 -6.32 13.31
C SER A 93 9.87 -6.26 14.70
N GLY A 94 9.12 -6.53 15.76
CA GLY A 94 9.55 -6.31 17.16
C GLY A 94 9.62 -4.83 17.53
N ALA A 95 8.97 -3.95 16.77
CA ALA A 95 8.90 -2.52 17.04
C ALA A 95 8.00 -2.23 18.26
N ILE A 96 8.20 -1.06 18.87
CA ILE A 96 7.43 -0.58 20.02
C ILE A 96 6.44 0.48 19.53
N PRO A 97 5.11 0.23 19.61
CA PRO A 97 4.12 1.22 19.19
C PRO A 97 4.01 2.37 20.21
N VAL A 98 3.98 3.58 19.70
CA VAL A 98 3.49 4.78 20.39
C VAL A 98 2.16 5.14 19.74
N TYR A 99 1.09 5.20 20.55
CA TYR A 99 -0.24 5.40 19.98
C TYR A 99 -0.67 6.86 20.06
N MET A 100 -1.29 7.34 18.97
CA MET A 100 -2.00 8.61 18.91
C MET A 100 -3.49 8.40 18.69
N ASN A 101 -4.32 9.29 19.25
CA ASN A 101 -5.76 9.20 19.10
C ASN A 101 -6.19 9.87 17.78
N PRO A 102 -7.04 9.21 16.98
CA PRO A 102 -7.73 9.85 15.87
C PRO A 102 -8.78 10.83 16.38
N GLU A 103 -9.29 11.67 15.49
CA GLU A 103 -10.51 12.42 15.76
C GLU A 103 -11.71 11.48 15.75
N ILE A 104 -12.66 11.74 16.62
CA ILE A 104 -13.91 10.98 16.68
C ILE A 104 -15.06 11.92 16.29
N ASP A 105 -15.86 11.48 15.35
CA ASP A 105 -17.17 12.07 15.11
C ASP A 105 -18.15 11.47 16.12
N GLU A 106 -18.55 12.28 17.11
CA GLU A 106 -19.40 11.80 18.20
C GLU A 106 -20.83 11.52 17.74
N GLU A 107 -21.31 12.20 16.69
CA GLU A 107 -22.67 12.01 16.16
C GLU A 107 -22.77 10.69 15.40
N LEU A 108 -21.79 10.39 14.54
CA LEU A 108 -21.75 9.18 13.72
C LEU A 108 -21.07 8.00 14.44
N GLY A 109 -20.33 8.26 15.53
CA GLY A 109 -19.57 7.24 16.27
C GLY A 109 -18.40 6.65 15.47
N ILE A 110 -17.81 7.41 14.52
CA ILE A 110 -16.73 6.95 13.66
C ILE A 110 -15.41 7.67 13.95
N ALA A 111 -14.31 6.95 13.72
CA ALA A 111 -12.97 7.53 13.83
C ALA A 111 -12.57 8.13 12.47
N HIS A 112 -12.16 9.37 12.50
CA HIS A 112 -11.54 10.09 11.38
C HIS A 112 -10.02 9.85 11.33
N GLY A 113 -9.29 10.67 10.56
CA GLY A 113 -7.84 10.70 10.56
C GLY A 113 -7.26 11.35 11.82
N VAL A 114 -5.95 11.50 11.87
CA VAL A 114 -5.25 12.24 12.92
C VAL A 114 -4.99 13.67 12.49
N ARG A 115 -5.06 14.62 13.42
CA ARG A 115 -4.69 16.02 13.14
C ARG A 115 -3.17 16.16 13.01
N PRO A 116 -2.67 17.04 12.12
CA PRO A 116 -1.25 17.37 12.05
C PRO A 116 -0.67 17.80 13.41
N SER A 117 -1.41 18.59 14.19
CA SER A 117 -1.00 19.03 15.53
C SER A 117 -0.86 17.88 16.54
N THR A 118 -1.63 16.80 16.38
CA THR A 118 -1.48 15.59 17.21
C THR A 118 -0.16 14.89 16.88
N VAL A 119 0.18 14.77 15.60
CA VAL A 119 1.46 14.18 15.16
C VAL A 119 2.64 14.99 15.68
N GLU A 120 2.61 16.32 15.51
CA GLU A 120 3.65 17.23 15.98
C GLU A 120 3.87 17.11 17.48
N LYS A 121 2.82 17.20 18.28
CA LYS A 121 2.88 17.05 19.74
C LYS A 121 3.47 15.71 20.18
N MET A 122 3.11 14.62 19.49
CA MET A 122 3.63 13.29 19.82
C MET A 122 5.11 13.16 19.48
N LEU A 123 5.58 13.78 18.38
CA LEU A 123 6.99 13.78 18.00
C LEU A 123 7.83 14.65 18.95
N GLU A 124 7.29 15.79 19.44
CA GLU A 124 7.93 16.60 20.49
C GLU A 124 8.10 15.83 21.80
N GLN A 125 7.10 15.01 22.18
CA GLN A 125 7.11 14.23 23.42
C GLN A 125 7.98 12.96 23.36
N HIS A 126 8.23 12.45 22.17
CA HIS A 126 8.92 11.18 21.93
C HIS A 126 9.99 11.33 20.83
N SER A 127 11.13 11.90 21.19
CA SER A 127 12.24 12.17 20.26
C SER A 127 12.92 10.92 19.68
N ASP A 128 12.61 9.73 20.20
CA ASP A 128 13.16 8.43 19.79
C ASP A 128 12.28 7.66 18.79
N ILE A 129 11.18 8.26 18.33
CA ILE A 129 10.35 7.72 17.25
C ILE A 129 11.19 7.64 15.95
N LYS A 130 11.10 6.48 15.25
CA LYS A 130 11.85 6.21 14.01
C LYS A 130 11.01 6.24 12.75
N ALA A 131 9.70 6.18 12.88
CA ALA A 131 8.76 6.29 11.78
C ALA A 131 7.38 6.70 12.26
N VAL A 132 6.61 7.32 11.39
CA VAL A 132 5.18 7.60 11.60
C VAL A 132 4.38 6.82 10.57
N LEU A 133 3.31 6.15 11.02
CA LEU A 133 2.32 5.53 10.13
C LEU A 133 0.98 6.24 10.31
N ILE A 134 0.32 6.56 9.21
CA ILE A 134 -1.06 7.09 9.20
C ILE A 134 -1.92 6.31 8.22
N ILE A 135 -3.24 6.48 8.34
CA ILE A 135 -4.25 5.98 7.39
C ILE A 135 -4.79 7.18 6.63
N ASN A 136 -4.76 7.13 5.29
CA ASN A 136 -5.36 8.17 4.45
C ASN A 136 -5.74 7.63 3.07
N PRO A 137 -7.03 7.67 2.67
CA PRO A 137 -8.18 8.03 3.49
C PRO A 137 -8.54 6.94 4.51
N THR A 138 -9.38 7.28 5.48
CA THR A 138 -9.93 6.29 6.42
C THR A 138 -10.89 5.32 5.73
N TYR A 139 -11.32 4.27 6.45
CA TYR A 139 -12.36 3.34 5.96
C TYR A 139 -13.65 4.04 5.51
N TYR A 140 -13.98 5.16 6.13
CA TYR A 140 -15.18 5.95 5.85
C TYR A 140 -14.98 7.02 4.75
N GLY A 141 -13.82 7.03 4.09
CA GLY A 141 -13.51 7.96 3.01
C GLY A 141 -13.05 9.36 3.48
N VAL A 142 -12.79 9.53 4.77
CA VAL A 142 -12.33 10.81 5.31
C VAL A 142 -10.83 10.95 5.11
N ALA A 143 -10.41 11.98 4.37
CA ALA A 143 -9.00 12.33 4.17
C ALA A 143 -8.52 13.30 5.26
N THR A 144 -7.23 13.24 5.58
CA THR A 144 -6.54 14.16 6.50
C THR A 144 -5.63 15.11 5.71
N ASP A 145 -5.13 16.17 6.35
CA ASP A 145 -4.09 17.06 5.78
C ASP A 145 -2.73 16.34 5.77
N ILE A 146 -2.62 15.38 4.86
CA ILE A 146 -1.46 14.50 4.73
C ILE A 146 -0.19 15.29 4.34
N GLN A 147 -0.31 16.36 3.54
CA GLN A 147 0.82 17.20 3.15
C GLN A 147 1.44 17.87 4.38
N LYS A 148 0.60 18.41 5.27
CA LYS A 148 1.08 19.03 6.50
C LYS A 148 1.71 18.01 7.44
N ILE A 149 1.14 16.80 7.52
CA ILE A 149 1.73 15.69 8.29
C ILE A 149 3.08 15.30 7.72
N ALA A 150 3.22 15.17 6.39
CA ALA A 150 4.49 14.85 5.75
C ALA A 150 5.56 15.90 6.09
N ASN A 151 5.24 17.19 5.99
CA ASN A 151 6.16 18.25 6.32
C ASN A 151 6.62 18.20 7.79
N ILE A 152 5.71 17.93 8.73
CA ILE A 152 6.03 17.77 10.15
C ILE A 152 6.97 16.59 10.34
N VAL A 153 6.61 15.39 9.83
CA VAL A 153 7.40 14.16 9.98
C VAL A 153 8.81 14.33 9.40
N HIS A 154 8.91 14.96 8.24
CA HIS A 154 10.19 15.20 7.57
C HIS A 154 11.06 16.22 8.29
N SER A 155 10.49 17.14 9.08
CA SER A 155 11.30 18.05 9.91
C SER A 155 12.09 17.32 11.01
N TYR A 156 11.67 16.10 11.36
CA TYR A 156 12.41 15.19 12.27
C TYR A 156 13.32 14.20 11.54
N ASP A 157 13.44 14.31 10.21
CA ASP A 157 14.21 13.41 9.34
C ASP A 157 13.86 11.92 9.48
N ILE A 158 12.59 11.61 9.72
CA ILE A 158 12.05 10.25 9.80
C ILE A 158 11.03 9.98 8.68
N PRO A 159 10.83 8.71 8.28
CA PRO A 159 9.91 8.37 7.20
C PRO A 159 8.44 8.40 7.63
N LEU A 160 7.59 8.83 6.68
CA LEU A 160 6.13 8.71 6.73
C LEU A 160 5.67 7.49 5.94
N ILE A 161 5.02 6.56 6.64
CA ILE A 161 4.36 5.37 6.08
C ILE A 161 2.87 5.67 5.98
N VAL A 162 2.24 5.40 4.84
CA VAL A 162 0.80 5.62 4.66
C VAL A 162 0.08 4.35 4.26
N ASP A 163 -0.90 3.96 5.08
CA ASP A 163 -1.92 3.00 4.67
C ASP A 163 -2.96 3.73 3.81
N GLU A 164 -2.78 3.66 2.51
CA GLU A 164 -3.68 4.22 1.50
C GLU A 164 -4.53 3.14 0.83
N ALA A 165 -4.94 2.12 1.60
CA ALA A 165 -5.71 0.99 1.08
C ALA A 165 -7.00 1.41 0.34
N HIS A 166 -7.59 2.53 0.71
CA HIS A 166 -8.82 3.07 0.11
C HIS A 166 -8.57 4.21 -0.88
N GLY A 167 -7.33 4.53 -1.22
CA GLY A 167 -6.95 5.69 -2.03
C GLY A 167 -6.21 5.42 -3.34
N PRO A 168 -6.25 4.23 -4.00
CA PRO A 168 -5.46 3.98 -5.21
C PRO A 168 -5.87 4.84 -6.41
N HIS A 169 -6.99 5.54 -6.34
CA HIS A 169 -7.54 6.40 -7.38
C HIS A 169 -7.20 7.89 -7.18
N LEU A 170 -6.80 8.29 -5.97
CA LEU A 170 -6.64 9.70 -5.59
C LEU A 170 -5.65 10.46 -6.49
N HIS A 171 -4.56 9.83 -6.90
CA HIS A 171 -3.54 10.42 -7.77
C HIS A 171 -4.04 10.82 -9.17
N PHE A 172 -5.16 10.26 -9.63
CA PHE A 172 -5.57 10.34 -11.04
C PHE A 172 -6.66 11.36 -11.33
N HIS A 173 -7.05 12.19 -10.35
CA HIS A 173 -8.04 13.25 -10.57
C HIS A 173 -7.86 14.43 -9.61
N GLU A 174 -7.84 15.63 -10.17
CA GLU A 174 -7.58 16.90 -9.44
C GLU A 174 -8.64 17.29 -8.41
N ASP A 175 -9.89 16.82 -8.57
CA ASP A 175 -10.98 17.11 -7.64
C ASP A 175 -11.03 16.13 -6.46
N LEU A 176 -10.13 15.15 -6.42
CA LEU A 176 -10.00 14.21 -5.31
C LEU A 176 -9.02 14.74 -4.24
N PRO A 177 -9.13 14.27 -3.00
CA PRO A 177 -8.12 14.55 -1.98
C PRO A 177 -6.72 14.16 -2.42
N LEU A 178 -5.71 14.88 -1.92
CA LEU A 178 -4.31 14.63 -2.24
C LEU A 178 -3.90 13.18 -1.87
N SER A 179 -3.29 12.47 -2.81
CA SER A 179 -2.78 11.13 -2.58
C SER A 179 -1.54 11.11 -1.69
N ALA A 180 -1.24 9.96 -1.09
CA ALA A 180 -0.05 9.79 -0.27
C ALA A 180 1.25 10.10 -1.04
N VAL A 181 1.32 9.68 -2.30
CA VAL A 181 2.53 9.90 -3.13
C VAL A 181 2.71 11.38 -3.48
N ASP A 182 1.64 12.10 -3.79
CA ASP A 182 1.67 13.52 -4.13
C ASP A 182 1.96 14.38 -2.89
N ALA A 183 1.52 13.95 -1.72
CA ALA A 183 1.80 14.60 -0.44
C ALA A 183 3.22 14.34 0.07
N GLY A 184 4.01 13.51 -0.61
CA GLY A 184 5.39 13.25 -0.24
C GLY A 184 5.57 12.14 0.80
N ALA A 185 4.61 11.24 1.00
CA ALA A 185 4.82 10.04 1.81
C ALA A 185 6.05 9.27 1.29
N ASP A 186 6.85 8.72 2.19
CA ASP A 186 8.08 7.99 1.83
C ASP A 186 7.79 6.59 1.29
N ILE A 187 6.76 5.96 1.85
CA ILE A 187 6.24 4.66 1.41
C ILE A 187 4.74 4.58 1.68
N CYS A 188 3.98 4.07 0.73
CA CYS A 188 2.56 3.81 0.92
C CYS A 188 2.15 2.49 0.27
N CYS A 189 0.98 1.97 0.66
CA CYS A 189 0.36 0.82 0.02
C CYS A 189 -1.09 1.08 -0.35
N GLN A 190 -1.52 0.47 -1.45
CA GLN A 190 -2.85 0.69 -2.02
C GLN A 190 -3.52 -0.65 -2.32
N SER A 191 -4.77 -0.83 -1.87
CA SER A 191 -5.60 -1.98 -2.24
C SER A 191 -6.21 -1.76 -3.63
N THR A 192 -5.47 -2.06 -4.67
CA THR A 192 -5.93 -1.89 -6.06
C THR A 192 -7.25 -2.64 -6.31
N HIS A 193 -7.42 -3.79 -5.66
CA HIS A 193 -8.62 -4.62 -5.77
C HIS A 193 -9.88 -4.05 -5.09
N LYS A 194 -9.77 -3.00 -4.25
CA LYS A 194 -10.95 -2.41 -3.57
C LYS A 194 -11.64 -1.34 -4.43
N ILE A 195 -10.86 -0.53 -5.12
CA ILE A 195 -11.34 0.67 -5.82
C ILE A 195 -11.13 0.56 -7.33
N LEU A 196 -10.03 -0.06 -7.76
CA LEU A 196 -9.72 -0.26 -9.18
C LEU A 196 -10.06 -1.68 -9.62
N GLY A 197 -9.95 -1.96 -10.93
CA GLY A 197 -10.40 -3.21 -11.55
C GLY A 197 -9.49 -4.43 -11.35
N ALA A 198 -8.64 -4.48 -10.32
CA ALA A 198 -7.84 -5.66 -10.02
C ALA A 198 -8.65 -6.74 -9.31
N MET A 199 -8.28 -8.00 -9.51
CA MET A 199 -8.86 -9.12 -8.76
C MET A 199 -8.47 -9.04 -7.28
N THR A 200 -9.32 -9.59 -6.42
CA THR A 200 -9.12 -9.62 -4.96
C THR A 200 -7.71 -10.10 -4.60
N GLN A 201 -7.16 -9.57 -3.51
CA GLN A 201 -5.82 -9.84 -2.98
C GLN A 201 -4.70 -8.99 -3.61
N MET A 202 -4.93 -8.33 -4.76
CA MET A 202 -3.90 -7.56 -5.44
C MET A 202 -3.76 -6.16 -4.87
N SER A 203 -2.52 -5.79 -4.54
CA SER A 203 -2.14 -4.50 -3.96
C SER A 203 -0.82 -4.01 -4.54
N LEU A 204 -0.57 -2.70 -4.40
CA LEU A 204 0.70 -2.07 -4.75
C LEU A 204 1.36 -1.49 -3.48
N ILE A 205 2.70 -1.51 -3.45
CA ILE A 205 3.51 -0.70 -2.55
C ILE A 205 4.28 0.28 -3.42
N HIS A 206 4.31 1.55 -3.00
CA HIS A 206 5.07 2.62 -3.64
C HIS A 206 6.13 3.16 -2.70
N VAL A 207 7.38 3.17 -3.14
CA VAL A 207 8.52 3.81 -2.46
C VAL A 207 8.83 5.10 -3.19
N ASN A 208 8.74 6.23 -2.50
CA ASN A 208 8.81 7.56 -3.10
C ASN A 208 10.05 8.37 -2.68
N SER A 209 10.76 7.98 -1.62
CA SER A 209 11.92 8.72 -1.13
C SER A 209 13.15 7.84 -0.87
N ASN A 210 14.29 8.47 -0.56
CA ASN A 210 15.52 7.79 -0.15
C ASN A 210 15.56 7.48 1.36
N ARG A 211 14.55 7.93 2.16
CA ARG A 211 14.43 7.56 3.58
C ARG A 211 14.05 6.09 3.74
N VAL A 212 13.53 5.47 2.69
CA VAL A 212 13.17 4.06 2.67
C VAL A 212 14.06 3.31 1.67
N ASP A 213 14.73 2.27 2.13
CA ASP A 213 15.54 1.40 1.26
C ASP A 213 14.63 0.43 0.49
N ALA A 214 14.44 0.70 -0.80
CA ALA A 214 13.63 -0.13 -1.69
C ALA A 214 14.16 -1.57 -1.82
N ASN A 215 15.47 -1.81 -1.64
CA ASN A 215 16.01 -3.18 -1.66
C ASN A 215 15.59 -3.92 -0.38
N ARG A 216 15.53 -3.24 0.75
CA ARG A 216 15.01 -3.81 2.00
C ARG A 216 13.54 -4.19 1.86
N VAL A 217 12.73 -3.33 1.22
CA VAL A 217 11.31 -3.64 0.92
C VAL A 217 11.21 -4.92 0.08
N GLN A 218 12.00 -5.05 -1.00
CA GLN A 218 12.02 -6.25 -1.84
C GLN A 218 12.42 -7.50 -1.04
N GLN A 219 13.42 -7.41 -0.16
CA GLN A 219 13.85 -8.54 0.68
C GLN A 219 12.74 -8.99 1.63
N ILE A 220 12.07 -8.06 2.30
CA ILE A 220 10.96 -8.37 3.20
C ILE A 220 9.76 -8.95 2.43
N LEU A 221 9.42 -8.40 1.28
CA LEU A 221 8.39 -8.98 0.42
C LEU A 221 8.74 -10.42 0.01
N SER A 222 10.01 -10.69 -0.30
CA SER A 222 10.45 -12.05 -0.62
C SER A 222 10.36 -13.03 0.54
N LEU A 223 10.40 -12.55 1.80
CA LEU A 223 10.18 -13.38 2.99
C LEU A 223 8.69 -13.65 3.25
N LEU A 224 7.83 -12.68 2.94
CA LEU A 224 6.40 -12.74 3.27
C LEU A 224 5.55 -13.34 2.15
N HIS A 225 5.97 -13.19 0.90
CA HIS A 225 5.21 -13.66 -0.26
C HIS A 225 5.38 -15.16 -0.49
N THR A 226 4.32 -15.77 -1.02
CA THR A 226 4.37 -17.13 -1.55
C THR A 226 5.39 -17.26 -2.68
N THR A 227 6.05 -18.41 -2.80
CA THR A 227 6.91 -18.74 -3.94
C THR A 227 6.13 -19.11 -5.20
N SER A 228 4.80 -19.26 -5.09
CA SER A 228 3.89 -19.63 -6.17
C SER A 228 2.78 -18.58 -6.33
N PRO A 229 3.10 -17.32 -6.70
CA PRO A 229 2.08 -16.30 -6.89
C PRO A 229 1.20 -16.60 -8.09
N SER A 230 -0.06 -16.24 -8.03
CA SER A 230 -1.00 -16.39 -9.14
C SER A 230 -0.72 -15.37 -10.24
N TYR A 231 -0.33 -15.83 -11.43
CA TYR A 231 -0.11 -14.97 -12.60
C TYR A 231 -1.39 -14.29 -13.11
N PRO A 232 -2.56 -14.96 -13.14
CA PRO A 232 -3.82 -14.28 -13.48
C PRO A 232 -4.13 -13.09 -12.57
N LEU A 233 -3.88 -13.23 -11.25
CA LEU A 233 -4.08 -12.14 -10.30
C LEU A 233 -3.09 -10.99 -10.57
N MET A 234 -1.81 -11.28 -10.76
CA MET A 234 -0.80 -10.25 -11.08
C MET A 234 -1.08 -9.55 -12.42
N ALA A 235 -1.54 -10.29 -13.43
CA ALA A 235 -1.96 -9.71 -14.70
C ALA A 235 -3.16 -8.77 -14.51
N SER A 236 -4.15 -9.13 -13.67
CA SER A 236 -5.27 -8.24 -13.36
C SER A 236 -4.83 -6.94 -12.69
N LEU A 237 -3.79 -7.00 -11.86
CA LEU A 237 -3.20 -5.82 -11.22
C LEU A 237 -2.58 -4.87 -12.24
N ASP A 238 -1.81 -5.40 -13.20
CA ASP A 238 -1.23 -4.59 -14.27
C ASP A 238 -2.29 -4.03 -15.23
N CYS A 239 -3.33 -4.80 -15.55
CA CYS A 239 -4.48 -4.31 -16.32
C CYS A 239 -5.19 -3.15 -15.62
N ALA A 240 -5.40 -3.25 -14.31
CA ALA A 240 -6.01 -2.19 -13.51
C ALA A 240 -5.13 -0.93 -13.48
N ARG A 241 -3.82 -1.09 -13.27
CA ARG A 241 -2.83 0.00 -13.37
C ARG A 241 -2.89 0.68 -14.74
N ARG A 242 -2.89 -0.10 -15.82
CA ARG A 242 -2.98 0.42 -17.18
C ARG A 242 -4.27 1.19 -17.42
N GLN A 243 -5.42 0.64 -16.98
CA GLN A 243 -6.71 1.29 -17.13
C GLN A 243 -6.74 2.65 -16.45
N ILE A 244 -6.31 2.73 -15.18
CA ILE A 244 -6.34 3.99 -14.44
C ILE A 244 -5.33 5.01 -14.99
N ALA A 245 -4.15 4.57 -15.45
CA ALA A 245 -3.14 5.45 -16.02
C ALA A 245 -3.60 6.09 -17.36
N ILE A 246 -4.36 5.35 -18.18
CA ILE A 246 -4.78 5.83 -19.50
C ILE A 246 -6.15 6.53 -19.44
N HIS A 247 -7.09 6.01 -18.67
CA HIS A 247 -8.49 6.43 -18.66
C HIS A 247 -8.94 6.97 -17.29
N GLY A 248 -8.05 7.08 -16.30
CA GLY A 248 -8.40 7.39 -14.92
C GLY A 248 -9.19 8.68 -14.80
N ARG A 249 -8.71 9.76 -15.42
CA ARG A 249 -9.40 11.06 -15.38
C ARG A 249 -10.84 10.98 -15.90
N GLU A 250 -11.03 10.35 -17.08
CA GLU A 250 -12.36 10.21 -17.66
C GLU A 250 -13.30 9.36 -16.80
N LEU A 251 -12.79 8.21 -16.29
CA LEU A 251 -13.58 7.30 -15.48
C LEU A 251 -13.96 7.94 -14.13
N LEU A 252 -13.03 8.65 -13.50
CA LEU A 252 -13.27 9.30 -12.21
C LEU A 252 -14.20 10.51 -12.34
N THR A 253 -14.07 11.33 -13.42
CA THR A 253 -15.02 12.43 -13.70
C THR A 253 -16.47 11.95 -13.80
N ARG A 254 -16.71 10.72 -14.23
CA ARG A 254 -18.08 10.15 -14.29
C ARG A 254 -18.60 9.71 -12.92
N THR A 255 -17.71 9.56 -11.96
CA THR A 255 -18.04 9.03 -10.61
C THR A 255 -18.18 10.16 -9.59
N ILE A 256 -17.44 11.25 -9.77
CA ILE A 256 -17.50 12.48 -8.99
C ILE A 256 -18.70 13.32 -9.43
#